data_94c95c14ad148c6d471356f047072ad8
#
_entry.id   94c95c14ad148c6d471356f047072ad8
#
_cell.length_a   1.000
_cell.length_b   1.000
_cell.length_c   1.000
_cell.angle_alpha   90.00
_cell.angle_beta   90.00
_cell.angle_gamma   90.00
#
_symmetry.space_group_name_H-M   'P 1'
#
loop_
_entity.id
_entity.type
_entity.pdbx_description
1 polymer ?
#
loop_
_entity_poly.entity_id
_entity_poly.type
_entity_poly.pdbx_seq_one_letter_code
_entity_poly.pdbx_strand_id
1 'polypeptide(L)'
;MVNKIMNLTENDPMYNELVNEVNNATDDALVIVARSYKNRKDSMVKPIVIKNEIYFYVAYDLDGKIAFPGNVTPEQIYKAKANMMRRVRLSSMMSLLFSEGETLENFKFRGDPMYGATLDCKMYGAGLLYCEEFLKEMEKKIGTYYILPSSIHELIFVPADTAVKDDLTYMVKEVNSLEVVTDNDYLADRAFEEEEWI
;
A
#
# COMPACT_ATOMS: atom_id res chain seq x y z
N MET A 1 23.60 1.70 5.20
CA MET A 1 23.51 3.02 5.85
C MET A 1 22.08 3.50 5.67
N VAL A 2 21.35 3.75 6.73
CA VAL A 2 19.96 4.21 6.71
C VAL A 2 19.98 5.69 6.34
N ASN A 3 19.29 6.08 5.28
CA ASN A 3 19.32 7.47 4.84
C ASN A 3 18.24 8.34 5.46
N LYS A 4 17.16 7.78 5.99
CA LYS A 4 16.16 8.53 6.76
C LYS A 4 15.13 7.61 7.43
N ILE A 5 14.80 7.93 8.65
CA ILE A 5 13.66 7.42 9.37
C ILE A 5 12.59 8.52 9.29
N MET A 6 11.38 8.17 8.86
CA MET A 6 10.32 9.17 8.70
C MET A 6 10.07 9.93 10.00
N ASN A 7 10.10 11.26 9.90
CA ASN A 7 9.80 12.23 10.97
C ASN A 7 10.76 12.28 12.18
N LEU A 8 11.90 11.59 12.15
CA LEU A 8 12.89 11.67 13.21
C LEU A 8 14.16 12.37 12.72
N THR A 9 14.78 13.16 13.57
CA THR A 9 16.08 13.78 13.36
C THR A 9 17.16 13.01 14.12
N GLU A 10 18.43 13.15 13.75
CA GLU A 10 19.56 12.51 14.43
C GLU A 10 19.65 12.84 15.94
N ASN A 11 19.00 13.93 16.37
CA ASN A 11 18.91 14.35 17.76
C ASN A 11 17.75 13.69 18.53
N ASP A 12 16.87 12.94 17.85
CA ASP A 12 15.76 12.24 18.48
C ASP A 12 16.28 10.96 19.16
N PRO A 13 16.02 10.71 20.45
CA PRO A 13 16.42 9.49 21.13
C PRO A 13 15.96 8.21 20.42
N MET A 14 14.79 8.23 19.78
CA MET A 14 14.26 7.12 18.98
C MET A 14 15.04 6.89 17.68
N TYR A 15 15.77 7.89 17.17
CA TYR A 15 16.51 7.75 15.92
C TYR A 15 17.59 6.66 16.01
N ASN A 16 18.39 6.68 17.07
CA ASN A 16 19.46 5.69 17.27
C ASN A 16 18.92 4.27 17.49
N GLU A 17 17.79 4.14 18.17
CA GLU A 17 17.10 2.86 18.36
C GLU A 17 16.66 2.29 17.00
N LEU A 18 15.98 3.09 16.19
CA LEU A 18 15.53 2.68 14.86
C LEU A 18 16.69 2.43 13.88
N VAL A 19 17.80 3.17 13.97
CA VAL A 19 19.00 2.87 13.18
C VAL A 19 19.55 1.48 13.54
N ASN A 20 19.54 1.13 14.81
CA ASN A 20 19.95 -0.20 15.25
C ASN A 20 18.97 -1.29 14.78
N GLU A 21 17.67 -1.05 14.86
CA GLU A 21 16.64 -1.95 14.34
C GLU A 21 16.84 -2.19 12.84
N VAL A 22 17.06 -1.14 12.04
CA VAL A 22 17.31 -1.28 10.59
C VAL A 22 18.60 -2.03 10.30
N ASN A 23 19.68 -1.79 11.07
CA ASN A 23 20.94 -2.51 10.87
C ASN A 23 20.82 -4.00 11.20
N ASN A 24 19.85 -4.38 12.01
CA ASN A 24 19.51 -5.76 12.34
C ASN A 24 18.31 -6.32 11.54
N ALA A 25 17.63 -5.47 10.76
CA ALA A 25 16.47 -5.89 9.98
C ALA A 25 16.88 -6.89 8.90
N THR A 26 16.13 -7.94 8.79
CA THR A 26 16.26 -8.90 7.71
C THR A 26 15.47 -8.45 6.48
N ASP A 27 15.77 -9.05 5.34
CA ASP A 27 15.03 -8.80 4.10
C ASP A 27 13.53 -9.15 4.20
N ASP A 28 13.12 -9.92 5.21
CA ASP A 28 11.70 -10.22 5.49
C ASP A 28 10.89 -9.00 5.95
N ALA A 29 11.55 -7.97 6.45
CA ALA A 29 10.92 -6.69 6.79
C ALA A 29 10.72 -5.76 5.59
N LEU A 30 11.26 -6.08 4.40
CA LEU A 30 11.13 -5.24 3.22
C LEU A 30 9.69 -5.24 2.70
N VAL A 31 9.18 -4.03 2.43
CA VAL A 31 7.85 -3.78 1.84
C VAL A 31 7.95 -2.71 0.76
N ILE A 32 6.94 -2.63 -0.10
CA ILE A 32 6.72 -1.49 -1.00
C ILE A 32 5.77 -0.52 -0.30
N VAL A 33 6.15 0.74 -0.23
CA VAL A 33 5.33 1.82 0.32
C VAL A 33 4.92 2.75 -0.80
N ALA A 34 3.62 3.00 -0.91
CA ALA A 34 3.05 3.98 -1.83
C ALA A 34 2.88 5.34 -1.11
N ARG A 35 3.13 6.45 -1.81
CA ARG A 35 2.94 7.82 -1.33
C ARG A 35 2.38 8.70 -2.42
N SER A 36 1.46 9.58 -2.08
CA SER A 36 0.99 10.61 -2.99
C SER A 36 2.10 11.64 -3.28
N TYR A 37 2.10 12.19 -4.49
CA TYR A 37 2.99 13.31 -4.81
C TYR A 37 2.72 14.54 -3.92
N LYS A 38 1.49 14.74 -3.45
CA LYS A 38 1.11 15.83 -2.54
C LYS A 38 1.83 15.74 -1.19
N ASN A 39 2.16 14.52 -0.76
CA ASN A 39 2.78 14.25 0.55
C ASN A 39 4.30 14.11 0.48
N ARG A 40 4.90 14.48 -0.65
CA ARG A 40 6.35 14.48 -0.84
C ARG A 40 7.00 15.65 -0.09
N LYS A 41 7.04 15.57 1.23
CA LYS A 41 7.71 16.58 2.06
C LYS A 41 9.24 16.47 2.03
N ASP A 42 9.82 15.39 1.45
CA ASP A 42 11.25 15.15 1.49
C ASP A 42 11.82 14.55 0.20
N SER A 43 12.69 15.31 -0.43
CA SER A 43 13.41 14.94 -1.65
C SER A 43 14.59 13.99 -1.45
N MET A 44 14.85 13.52 -0.23
CA MET A 44 16.07 12.75 0.09
C MET A 44 15.97 11.25 -0.25
N VAL A 45 14.77 10.69 -0.30
CA VAL A 45 14.57 9.29 -0.68
C VAL A 45 14.13 9.21 -2.13
N LYS A 46 14.87 8.46 -2.95
CA LYS A 46 14.54 8.28 -4.36
C LYS A 46 13.47 7.20 -4.51
N PRO A 47 12.34 7.46 -5.19
CA PRO A 47 11.37 6.42 -5.48
C PRO A 47 11.94 5.41 -6.49
N ILE A 48 11.50 4.16 -6.38
CA ILE A 48 11.84 3.10 -7.35
C ILE A 48 11.07 3.29 -8.66
N VAL A 49 9.84 3.81 -8.56
CA VAL A 49 8.99 4.16 -9.70
C VAL A 49 7.98 5.25 -9.32
N ILE A 50 7.49 5.98 -10.33
CA ILE A 50 6.37 6.91 -10.24
C ILE A 50 5.35 6.48 -11.28
N LYS A 51 4.12 6.20 -10.85
CA LYS A 51 3.02 5.81 -11.74
C LYS A 51 1.72 6.45 -11.23
N ASN A 52 0.96 7.08 -12.11
CA ASN A 52 -0.32 7.74 -11.78
C ASN A 52 -0.24 8.71 -10.58
N GLU A 53 0.81 9.53 -10.53
CA GLU A 53 1.08 10.48 -9.43
C GLU A 53 1.35 9.84 -8.07
N ILE A 54 1.53 8.51 -8.03
CA ILE A 54 1.91 7.75 -6.85
C ILE A 54 3.39 7.40 -6.94
N TYR A 55 4.09 7.61 -5.86
CA TYR A 55 5.52 7.33 -5.68
C TYR A 55 5.68 6.05 -4.89
N PHE A 56 6.44 5.10 -5.42
CA PHE A 56 6.71 3.82 -4.76
C PHE A 56 8.14 3.77 -4.24
N TYR A 57 8.29 3.27 -3.03
CA TYR A 57 9.56 3.13 -2.34
C TYR A 57 9.70 1.74 -1.75
N VAL A 58 10.93 1.22 -1.68
CA VAL A 58 11.25 0.09 -0.80
C VAL A 58 11.55 0.63 0.58
N ALA A 59 10.99 0.01 1.59
CA ALA A 59 11.23 0.37 2.99
C ALA A 59 11.30 -0.89 3.86
N TYR A 60 11.91 -0.77 5.04
CA TYR A 60 11.77 -1.73 6.13
C TYR A 60 10.53 -1.36 6.95
N ASP A 61 9.64 -2.31 7.15
CA ASP A 61 8.52 -2.22 8.09
C ASP A 61 8.98 -2.77 9.45
N LEU A 62 9.11 -1.88 10.41
CA LEU A 62 9.59 -2.15 11.76
C LEU A 62 8.41 -1.91 12.72
N ASP A 63 7.50 -2.87 12.80
CA ASP A 63 6.27 -2.79 13.60
C ASP A 63 5.46 -1.51 13.34
N GLY A 64 5.20 -1.24 12.05
CA GLY A 64 4.43 -0.07 11.60
C GLY A 64 5.25 1.21 11.44
N LYS A 65 6.50 1.24 11.87
CA LYS A 65 7.45 2.32 11.57
C LYS A 65 8.19 2.01 10.27
N ILE A 66 8.39 3.02 9.43
CA ILE A 66 9.05 2.86 8.14
C ILE A 66 10.44 3.47 8.13
N ALA A 67 11.41 2.67 7.72
CA ALA A 67 12.77 3.14 7.46
C ALA A 67 13.20 2.84 6.02
N PHE A 68 13.80 3.82 5.36
CA PHE A 68 14.20 3.68 3.96
C PHE A 68 15.68 3.30 3.85
N PRO A 69 16.02 2.24 3.06
CA PRO A 69 17.41 1.92 2.76
C PRO A 69 18.09 3.06 1.98
N GLY A 70 19.39 3.23 2.17
CA GLY A 70 20.15 4.27 1.48
C GLY A 70 20.25 4.08 -0.03
N ASN A 71 20.39 2.85 -0.47
CA ASN A 71 20.36 2.44 -1.86
C ASN A 71 19.50 1.20 -1.98
N VAL A 72 18.66 1.17 -3.00
CA VAL A 72 17.75 0.05 -3.27
C VAL A 72 18.31 -0.77 -4.43
N THR A 73 18.46 -2.07 -4.22
CA THR A 73 18.89 -3.01 -5.26
C THR A 73 17.68 -3.69 -5.92
N PRO A 74 17.82 -4.21 -7.16
CA PRO A 74 16.77 -5.01 -7.80
C PRO A 74 16.34 -6.23 -6.95
N GLU A 75 17.29 -6.84 -6.23
CA GLU A 75 17.01 -7.95 -5.33
C GLU A 75 16.10 -7.54 -4.16
N GLN A 76 16.34 -6.37 -3.56
CA GLN A 76 15.48 -5.84 -2.49
C GLN A 76 14.07 -5.52 -3.00
N ILE A 77 13.93 -5.01 -4.23
CA ILE A 77 12.61 -4.80 -4.85
C ILE A 77 11.88 -6.14 -5.00
N TYR A 78 12.56 -7.16 -5.51
CA TYR A 78 11.98 -8.48 -5.67
C TYR A 78 11.54 -9.07 -4.31
N LYS A 79 12.40 -9.01 -3.31
CA LYS A 79 12.09 -9.49 -1.95
C LYS A 79 10.91 -8.72 -1.33
N ALA A 80 10.88 -7.40 -1.47
CA ALA A 80 9.76 -6.58 -0.98
C ALA A 80 8.44 -7.01 -1.62
N LYS A 81 8.39 -7.22 -2.95
CA LYS A 81 7.19 -7.75 -3.63
C LYS A 81 6.77 -9.13 -3.09
N ALA A 82 7.72 -10.05 -2.96
CA ALA A 82 7.45 -11.39 -2.45
C ALA A 82 6.90 -11.35 -1.01
N ASN A 83 7.45 -10.47 -0.15
CA ASN A 83 6.96 -10.27 1.20
C ASN A 83 5.52 -9.72 1.20
N MET A 84 5.23 -8.74 0.35
CA MET A 84 3.87 -8.19 0.25
C MET A 84 2.87 -9.25 -0.18
N MET A 85 3.21 -10.09 -1.18
CA MET A 85 2.36 -11.19 -1.63
C MET A 85 2.06 -12.20 -0.52
N ARG A 86 3.02 -12.49 0.34
CA ARG A 86 2.85 -13.38 1.51
C ARG A 86 2.02 -12.74 2.62
N ARG A 87 2.17 -11.44 2.82
CA ARG A 87 1.56 -10.67 3.91
C ARG A 87 0.17 -10.11 3.56
N VAL A 88 -0.24 -10.14 2.30
CA VAL A 88 -1.55 -9.61 1.90
C VAL A 88 -2.70 -10.30 2.64
N ARG A 89 -3.67 -9.49 3.05
CA ARG A 89 -4.93 -9.91 3.66
C ARG A 89 -6.08 -9.30 2.87
N LEU A 90 -7.02 -10.16 2.51
CA LEU A 90 -8.25 -9.80 1.80
C LEU A 90 -9.44 -9.89 2.74
N SER A 91 -10.38 -8.99 2.57
CA SER A 91 -11.65 -8.97 3.30
C SER A 91 -12.76 -8.53 2.36
N SER A 92 -13.98 -9.05 2.54
CA SER A 92 -15.14 -8.37 1.97
C SER A 92 -15.37 -7.06 2.74
N MET A 93 -16.00 -6.07 2.12
CA MET A 93 -16.30 -4.79 2.82
C MET A 93 -17.09 -5.02 4.11
N MET A 94 -18.01 -5.98 4.13
CA MET A 94 -18.79 -6.32 5.32
C MET A 94 -17.93 -6.89 6.45
N SER A 95 -16.81 -7.54 6.13
CA SER A 95 -15.93 -8.16 7.13
C SER A 95 -14.71 -7.31 7.52
N LEU A 96 -14.39 -6.25 6.77
CA LEU A 96 -13.24 -5.36 7.02
C LEU A 96 -13.19 -4.82 8.45
N LEU A 97 -14.35 -4.51 9.01
CA LEU A 97 -14.46 -3.94 10.36
C LEU A 97 -14.29 -5.00 11.48
N PHE A 98 -14.47 -6.30 11.17
CA PHE A 98 -14.62 -7.35 12.17
C PHE A 98 -13.62 -8.50 12.06
N SER A 99 -12.81 -8.54 10.99
CA SER A 99 -11.87 -9.64 10.74
C SER A 99 -10.44 -9.17 10.50
N GLU A 100 -9.49 -10.07 10.69
CA GLU A 100 -8.08 -9.85 10.33
C GLU A 100 -7.81 -10.02 8.83
N GLY A 101 -8.85 -10.37 8.07
CA GLY A 101 -8.73 -10.74 6.67
C GLY A 101 -8.10 -12.13 6.46
N GLU A 102 -8.19 -12.62 5.25
CA GLU A 102 -7.65 -13.92 4.83
C GLU A 102 -6.53 -13.72 3.80
N THR A 103 -5.62 -14.70 3.70
CA THR A 103 -4.60 -14.68 2.64
C THR A 103 -5.26 -14.80 1.27
N LEU A 104 -4.57 -14.32 0.23
CA LEU A 104 -5.07 -14.39 -1.15
C LEU A 104 -5.43 -15.83 -1.58
N GLU A 105 -4.70 -16.82 -1.10
CA GLU A 105 -4.94 -18.24 -1.38
C GLU A 105 -6.23 -18.77 -0.72
N ASN A 106 -6.49 -18.37 0.52
CA ASN A 106 -7.61 -18.87 1.31
C ASN A 106 -8.90 -18.07 1.13
N PHE A 107 -8.80 -16.82 0.67
CA PHE A 107 -9.94 -15.93 0.55
C PHE A 107 -10.95 -16.43 -0.49
N LYS A 108 -12.22 -16.51 -0.07
CA LYS A 108 -13.32 -16.94 -0.93
C LYS A 108 -14.08 -15.74 -1.48
N PHE A 109 -13.87 -15.46 -2.74
CA PHE A 109 -14.65 -14.45 -3.47
C PHE A 109 -16.09 -14.94 -3.66
N ARG A 110 -17.06 -14.20 -3.12
CA ARG A 110 -18.48 -14.60 -3.07
C ARG A 110 -19.41 -13.68 -3.85
N GLY A 111 -18.87 -12.86 -4.74
CA GLY A 111 -19.64 -11.85 -5.47
C GLY A 111 -20.01 -10.65 -4.60
N ASP A 112 -19.19 -10.34 -3.60
CA ASP A 112 -19.33 -9.11 -2.82
C ASP A 112 -19.12 -7.89 -3.72
N PRO A 113 -19.79 -6.76 -3.44
CA PRO A 113 -19.68 -5.55 -4.27
C PRO A 113 -18.31 -4.88 -4.15
N MET A 114 -17.57 -5.13 -3.07
CA MET A 114 -16.26 -4.55 -2.80
C MET A 114 -15.39 -5.48 -1.97
N TYR A 115 -14.09 -5.46 -2.24
CA TYR A 115 -13.06 -6.23 -1.54
C TYR A 115 -11.96 -5.30 -1.07
N GLY A 116 -11.59 -5.40 0.20
CA GLY A 116 -10.43 -4.69 0.75
C GLY A 116 -9.17 -5.54 0.70
N ALA A 117 -8.04 -4.92 0.40
CA ALA A 117 -6.72 -5.52 0.48
C ALA A 117 -5.76 -4.65 1.29
N THR A 118 -5.12 -5.25 2.27
CA THR A 118 -4.10 -4.63 3.13
C THR A 118 -3.01 -5.64 3.44
N LEU A 119 -2.02 -5.30 4.27
CA LEU A 119 -1.07 -6.27 4.82
C LEU A 119 -1.53 -6.77 6.20
N ASP A 120 -0.91 -7.82 6.69
CA ASP A 120 -1.19 -8.41 8.01
C ASP A 120 -1.05 -7.42 9.17
N CYS A 121 -0.19 -6.42 9.04
CA CYS A 121 -0.05 -5.31 9.99
C CYS A 121 -1.14 -4.23 9.83
N LYS A 122 -2.08 -4.36 8.91
CA LYS A 122 -3.12 -3.38 8.52
C LYS A 122 -2.55 -2.03 8.04
N MET A 123 -1.33 -2.02 7.55
CA MET A 123 -0.62 -0.83 7.06
C MET A 123 0.03 -1.10 5.71
N TYR A 124 0.24 -0.03 4.93
CA TYR A 124 1.00 -0.02 3.67
C TYR A 124 0.47 -0.91 2.55
N GLY A 125 -0.78 -1.35 2.63
CA GLY A 125 -1.41 -2.19 1.60
C GLY A 125 -1.44 -1.56 0.21
N ALA A 126 -1.44 -0.24 0.09
CA ALA A 126 -1.40 0.44 -1.21
C ALA A 126 -0.12 0.15 -2.03
N GLY A 127 0.95 -0.31 -1.39
CA GLY A 127 2.13 -0.80 -2.10
C GLY A 127 1.87 -2.00 -3.02
N LEU A 128 0.76 -2.72 -2.80
CA LEU A 128 0.30 -3.80 -3.68
C LEU A 128 0.01 -3.33 -5.12
N LEU A 129 -0.25 -2.04 -5.35
CA LEU A 129 -0.35 -1.45 -6.70
C LEU A 129 0.92 -1.65 -7.53
N TYR A 130 2.07 -1.82 -6.90
CA TYR A 130 3.33 -2.13 -7.57
C TYR A 130 3.57 -3.63 -7.79
N CYS A 131 2.69 -4.48 -7.25
CA CYS A 131 2.77 -5.95 -7.36
C CYS A 131 1.86 -6.43 -8.50
N GLU A 132 2.33 -6.38 -9.74
CA GLU A 132 1.56 -6.80 -10.93
C GLU A 132 0.99 -8.21 -10.80
N GLU A 133 1.72 -9.13 -10.17
CA GLU A 133 1.24 -10.48 -9.89
C GLU A 133 -0.01 -10.49 -9.01
N PHE A 134 -0.05 -9.62 -8.00
CA PHE A 134 -1.24 -9.46 -7.15
C PHE A 134 -2.44 -8.95 -7.95
N LEU A 135 -2.23 -7.91 -8.76
CA LEU A 135 -3.30 -7.32 -9.57
C LEU A 135 -3.87 -8.34 -10.57
N LYS A 136 -3.01 -9.11 -11.23
CA LYS A 136 -3.44 -10.20 -12.12
C LYS A 136 -4.19 -11.33 -11.40
N GLU A 137 -3.82 -11.64 -10.17
CA GLU A 137 -4.59 -12.61 -9.37
C GLU A 137 -5.97 -12.05 -8.98
N MET A 138 -6.08 -10.76 -8.67
CA MET A 138 -7.37 -10.11 -8.45
C MET A 138 -8.24 -10.16 -9.71
N GLU A 139 -7.69 -9.84 -10.90
CA GLU A 139 -8.40 -9.93 -12.18
C GLU A 139 -8.96 -11.34 -12.43
N LYS A 140 -8.17 -12.38 -12.21
CA LYS A 140 -8.62 -13.77 -12.33
C LYS A 140 -9.79 -14.12 -11.41
N LYS A 141 -9.87 -13.47 -10.24
CA LYS A 141 -10.85 -13.78 -9.19
C LYS A 141 -12.15 -13.00 -9.32
N ILE A 142 -12.08 -11.73 -9.70
CA ILE A 142 -13.26 -10.83 -9.74
C ILE A 142 -13.53 -10.23 -11.12
N GLY A 143 -12.76 -10.61 -12.16
CA GLY A 143 -12.84 -10.00 -13.49
C GLY A 143 -12.22 -8.60 -13.50
N THR A 144 -12.57 -7.79 -14.51
CA THR A 144 -12.16 -6.38 -14.58
C THR A 144 -12.69 -5.60 -13.38
N TYR A 145 -11.90 -4.69 -12.83
CA TYR A 145 -12.24 -3.98 -11.61
C TYR A 145 -11.77 -2.53 -11.62
N TYR A 146 -12.36 -1.75 -10.72
CA TYR A 146 -11.85 -0.45 -10.31
C TYR A 146 -11.07 -0.57 -9.01
N ILE A 147 -10.08 0.32 -8.81
CA ILE A 147 -9.29 0.43 -7.58
C ILE A 147 -9.55 1.79 -6.95
N LEU A 148 -9.88 1.80 -5.66
CA LEU A 148 -10.05 3.01 -4.86
C LEU A 148 -8.89 3.12 -3.86
N PRO A 149 -7.83 3.89 -4.19
CA PRO A 149 -6.66 4.06 -3.34
C PRO A 149 -6.77 5.36 -2.54
N SER A 150 -7.73 5.48 -1.64
CA SER A 150 -7.88 6.67 -0.81
C SER A 150 -6.76 6.80 0.24
N SER A 151 -6.27 5.67 0.74
CA SER A 151 -5.26 5.58 1.80
C SER A 151 -4.01 4.81 1.35
N ILE A 152 -2.87 5.12 1.98
CA ILE A 152 -1.63 4.33 1.82
C ILE A 152 -1.73 2.94 2.48
N HIS A 153 -2.73 2.72 3.33
CA HIS A 153 -2.83 1.51 4.16
C HIS A 153 -3.62 0.39 3.52
N GLU A 154 -4.53 0.72 2.60
CA GLU A 154 -5.44 -0.25 2.00
C GLU A 154 -5.80 0.12 0.56
N LEU A 155 -6.25 -0.89 -0.18
CA LEU A 155 -6.86 -0.75 -1.49
C LEU A 155 -8.27 -1.35 -1.44
N ILE A 156 -9.21 -0.72 -2.11
CA ILE A 156 -10.54 -1.28 -2.30
C ILE A 156 -10.69 -1.63 -3.78
N PHE A 157 -11.11 -2.85 -4.06
CA PHE A 157 -11.38 -3.38 -5.39
C PHE A 157 -12.88 -3.51 -5.59
N VAL A 158 -13.39 -2.97 -6.68
CA VAL A 158 -14.81 -2.98 -7.04
C VAL A 158 -14.96 -3.63 -8.40
N PRO A 159 -15.67 -4.77 -8.54
CA PRO A 159 -15.92 -5.37 -9.85
C PRO A 159 -16.58 -4.36 -10.81
N ALA A 160 -16.06 -4.24 -12.02
CA ALA A 160 -16.45 -3.18 -12.95
C ALA A 160 -17.90 -3.29 -13.46
N ASP A 161 -18.47 -4.48 -13.38
CA ASP A 161 -19.88 -4.73 -13.73
C ASP A 161 -20.88 -4.29 -12.65
N THR A 162 -20.39 -3.91 -11.45
CA THR A 162 -21.23 -3.54 -10.31
C THR A 162 -21.29 -2.04 -10.05
N ALA A 163 -20.46 -1.21 -10.69
CA ALA A 163 -20.35 0.21 -10.37
C ALA A 163 -19.90 1.05 -11.58
N VAL A 164 -20.10 2.36 -11.49
CA VAL A 164 -19.63 3.36 -12.46
C VAL A 164 -18.43 4.10 -11.89
N LYS A 165 -17.38 4.29 -12.70
CA LYS A 165 -16.10 4.92 -12.29
C LYS A 165 -16.28 6.32 -11.68
N ASP A 166 -17.17 7.14 -12.26
CA ASP A 166 -17.40 8.50 -11.79
C ASP A 166 -18.01 8.52 -10.39
N ASP A 167 -18.94 7.61 -10.10
CA ASP A 167 -19.55 7.46 -8.77
C ASP A 167 -18.52 7.01 -7.75
N LEU A 168 -17.64 6.08 -8.12
CA LEU A 168 -16.54 5.63 -7.27
C LEU A 168 -15.51 6.74 -7.02
N THR A 169 -15.22 7.55 -8.03
CA THR A 169 -14.33 8.72 -7.89
C THR A 169 -14.94 9.76 -6.93
N TYR A 170 -16.26 9.97 -7.01
CA TYR A 170 -16.97 10.83 -6.07
C TYR A 170 -16.87 10.29 -4.64
N MET A 171 -17.09 8.98 -4.45
CA MET A 171 -16.96 8.30 -3.15
C MET A 171 -15.56 8.48 -2.54
N VAL A 172 -14.49 8.30 -3.33
CA VAL A 172 -13.11 8.52 -2.86
C VAL A 172 -12.92 9.95 -2.36
N LYS A 173 -13.42 10.95 -3.09
CA LYS A 173 -13.33 12.36 -2.69
C LYS A 173 -14.12 12.64 -1.41
N GLU A 174 -15.31 12.08 -1.27
CA GLU A 174 -16.10 12.21 -0.04
C GLU A 174 -15.35 11.65 1.17
N VAL A 175 -14.85 10.41 1.08
CA VAL A 175 -14.08 9.78 2.17
C VAL A 175 -12.86 10.62 2.54
N ASN A 176 -12.12 11.11 1.55
CA ASN A 176 -10.95 11.97 1.80
C ASN A 176 -11.33 13.31 2.46
N SER A 177 -12.57 13.81 2.26
CA SER A 177 -13.06 15.06 2.86
C SER A 177 -13.50 14.91 4.31
N LEU A 178 -13.75 13.68 4.79
CA LEU A 178 -14.27 13.42 6.14
C LEU A 178 -13.17 13.43 7.23
N GLU A 179 -11.95 13.85 6.91
CA GLU A 179 -10.80 13.86 7.84
C GLU A 179 -10.43 12.49 8.43
N VAL A 180 -11.05 11.41 7.95
CA VAL A 180 -10.69 10.03 8.35
C VAL A 180 -9.40 9.57 7.69
N VAL A 181 -9.04 10.18 6.57
CA VAL A 181 -7.75 10.00 5.89
C VAL A 181 -6.90 11.23 6.21
N THR A 182 -5.84 11.05 6.97
CA THR A 182 -4.95 12.16 7.29
C THR A 182 -4.13 12.57 6.05
N ASP A 183 -3.61 13.80 6.05
CA ASP A 183 -2.74 14.26 4.96
C ASP A 183 -1.57 13.29 4.69
N ASN A 184 -1.04 12.65 5.74
CA ASN A 184 0.08 11.71 5.61
C ASN A 184 -0.35 10.36 4.99
N ASP A 185 -1.61 9.99 5.15
CA ASP A 185 -2.16 8.71 4.70
C ASP A 185 -2.87 8.84 3.34
N TYR A 186 -3.19 10.07 2.92
CA TYR A 186 -3.79 10.35 1.63
C TYR A 186 -2.94 9.81 0.47
N LEU A 187 -3.59 9.12 -0.47
CA LEU A 187 -2.91 8.58 -1.65
C LEU A 187 -3.41 9.21 -2.96
N ALA A 188 -4.71 9.13 -3.25
CA ALA A 188 -5.32 9.72 -4.44
C ALA A 188 -6.78 10.12 -4.16
N ASP A 189 -7.37 10.91 -5.07
CA ASP A 189 -8.75 11.41 -4.99
C ASP A 189 -9.64 10.92 -6.16
N ARG A 190 -9.26 9.83 -6.77
CA ARG A 190 -10.05 9.20 -7.86
C ARG A 190 -9.97 7.69 -7.82
N ALA A 191 -10.95 7.05 -8.43
CA ALA A 191 -10.87 5.65 -8.77
C ALA A 191 -9.95 5.45 -10.00
N PHE A 192 -9.23 4.35 -10.03
CA PHE A 192 -8.42 3.90 -11.16
C PHE A 192 -9.07 2.71 -11.85
N GLU A 193 -8.85 2.59 -13.15
CA GLU A 193 -9.11 1.38 -13.90
C GLU A 193 -7.93 0.41 -13.73
N GLU A 194 -8.20 -0.87 -13.79
CA GLU A 194 -7.19 -1.91 -13.76
C GLU A 194 -6.09 -1.69 -14.79
N GLU A 195 -6.47 -1.37 -16.02
CA GLU A 195 -5.56 -1.14 -17.16
C GLU A 195 -4.54 -0.02 -16.90
N GLU A 196 -4.83 0.89 -15.96
CA GLU A 196 -3.89 1.92 -15.56
C GLU A 196 -2.69 1.35 -14.77
N TRP A 197 -2.78 0.08 -14.31
CA TRP A 197 -1.80 -0.53 -13.40
C TRP A 197 -1.12 -1.78 -13.94
N ILE A 198 -1.77 -2.55 -14.81
CA ILE A 198 -1.24 -3.76 -15.45
C ILE A 198 -0.60 -3.46 -16.81
#